data_6c3a2f9bc5f504660d81b4289543878d
#
_entry.id   6c3a2f9bc5f504660d81b4289543878d
#
_cell.length_a   1.000
_cell.length_b   1.000
_cell.length_c   1.000
_cell.angle_alpha   90.00
_cell.angle_beta   90.00
_cell.angle_gamma   90.00
#
_symmetry.space_group_name_H-M   'P 1'
#
loop_
_entity.id
_entity.type
_entity.pdbx_description
1 polymer ?
#
loop_
_entity_poly.entity_id
_entity_poly.type
_entity_poly.pdbx_seq_one_letter_code
_entity_poly.pdbx_strand_id
1 'polypeptide(L)'
;MSQDDLLRHGSFTFDLQGVSRAASHQIVRHRIASFSQQSQRYVKITRSYGYLKPSGIPEDLKVPVEIHGERMELSFADVMDLTRQAEEGLVAAGIKAEDSRYLRPNAATTNIVMSMSPRQLIHFFNLRCAPDAQWEIRDVAWSMYGTVSLAAPRVFGPLPAAEESEFVRKRVMLINELVQKQDAAFEKTPPGELFHLELSPQLDFSHPVESFVRRY
;
A
#
# COMPACT_ATOMS: atom_id res chain seq x y z
N MET A 1 31.77 -14.96 6.62
CA MET A 1 30.36 -14.51 6.62
C MET A 1 30.02 -14.15 5.18
N SER A 2 29.03 -14.80 4.59
CA SER A 2 28.64 -14.52 3.19
C SER A 2 27.89 -13.19 3.11
N GLN A 3 27.84 -12.60 1.91
CA GLN A 3 27.04 -11.38 1.69
C GLN A 3 25.55 -11.61 2.03
N ASP A 4 25.05 -12.82 1.78
CA ASP A 4 23.67 -13.22 2.11
C ASP A 4 23.41 -13.26 3.63
N ASP A 5 24.42 -13.61 4.44
CA ASP A 5 24.28 -13.55 5.89
C ASP A 5 24.15 -12.12 6.41
N LEU A 6 24.91 -11.18 5.83
CA LEU A 6 24.85 -9.75 6.19
C LEU A 6 23.46 -9.16 5.94
N LEU A 7 22.79 -9.56 4.86
CA LEU A 7 21.46 -9.07 4.50
C LEU A 7 20.36 -9.46 5.51
N ARG A 8 20.65 -10.35 6.46
CA ARG A 8 19.71 -10.75 7.52
C ARG A 8 19.75 -9.84 8.75
N HIS A 9 20.83 -9.09 8.92
CA HIS A 9 21.05 -8.28 10.13
C HIS A 9 20.55 -6.85 10.04
N GLY A 10 20.28 -6.32 8.83
CA GLY A 10 19.64 -5.05 8.64
C GLY A 10 18.11 -5.15 8.82
N SER A 11 17.46 -4.02 9.06
CA SER A 11 16.00 -3.91 9.07
C SER A 11 15.54 -2.61 8.44
N PHE A 12 14.48 -2.67 7.64
CA PHE A 12 13.76 -1.53 7.11
C PHE A 12 12.34 -1.56 7.65
N THR A 13 11.88 -0.41 8.13
CA THR A 13 10.52 -0.23 8.62
C THR A 13 9.80 0.75 7.72
N PHE A 14 8.60 0.37 7.27
CA PHE A 14 7.73 1.17 6.42
C PHE A 14 6.43 1.45 7.16
N ASP A 15 5.96 2.69 7.07
CA ASP A 15 4.61 3.09 7.42
C ASP A 15 3.80 3.21 6.12
N LEU A 16 2.91 2.25 5.90
CA LEU A 16 2.04 2.18 4.73
C LEU A 16 0.66 2.72 5.11
N GLN A 17 0.33 3.88 4.59
CA GLN A 17 -0.93 4.56 4.92
C GLN A 17 -1.92 4.47 3.75
N GLY A 18 -3.19 4.34 4.08
CA GLY A 18 -4.28 4.35 3.09
C GLY A 18 -4.33 3.12 2.17
N VAL A 19 -3.64 2.02 2.49
CA VAL A 19 -3.73 0.78 1.73
C VAL A 19 -5.07 0.10 1.96
N SER A 20 -5.60 -0.59 0.94
CA SER A 20 -6.85 -1.33 1.11
C SER A 20 -6.67 -2.56 2.01
N ARG A 21 -7.78 -3.05 2.58
CA ARG A 21 -7.77 -4.34 3.27
C ARG A 21 -7.36 -5.48 2.33
N ALA A 22 -7.73 -5.41 1.05
CA ALA A 22 -7.31 -6.38 0.05
C ALA A 22 -5.79 -6.47 -0.06
N ALA A 23 -5.09 -5.32 -0.15
CA ALA A 23 -3.63 -5.29 -0.17
C ALA A 23 -3.03 -5.69 1.18
N SER A 24 -3.56 -5.20 2.31
CA SER A 24 -3.04 -5.53 3.63
C SER A 24 -3.07 -7.04 3.91
N HIS A 25 -4.13 -7.75 3.47
CA HIS A 25 -4.22 -9.21 3.58
C HIS A 25 -3.15 -9.95 2.77
N GLN A 26 -2.64 -9.35 1.68
CA GLN A 26 -1.53 -9.91 0.90
C GLN A 26 -0.18 -9.57 1.54
N ILE A 27 -0.03 -8.36 2.10
CA ILE A 27 1.19 -7.91 2.78
C ILE A 27 1.49 -8.82 3.97
N VAL A 28 0.53 -9.09 4.84
CA VAL A 28 0.72 -9.93 6.04
C VAL A 28 0.95 -11.42 5.75
N ARG A 29 0.82 -11.85 4.49
CA ARG A 29 1.19 -13.22 4.07
C ARG A 29 2.70 -13.45 4.05
N HIS A 30 3.50 -12.40 4.06
CA HIS A 30 4.96 -12.48 4.15
C HIS A 30 5.37 -12.73 5.61
N ARG A 31 5.44 -14.00 6.00
CA ARG A 31 5.55 -14.44 7.41
C ARG A 31 6.84 -14.02 8.14
N ILE A 32 7.92 -13.76 7.40
CA ILE A 32 9.21 -13.34 7.99
C ILE A 32 9.25 -11.79 7.97
N ALA A 33 8.36 -11.19 8.72
CA ALA A 33 8.24 -9.75 8.91
C ALA A 33 7.52 -9.47 10.22
N SER A 34 7.70 -8.28 10.75
CA SER A 34 6.90 -7.75 11.86
C SER A 34 5.87 -6.78 11.33
N PHE A 35 4.64 -6.87 11.84
CA PHE A 35 3.53 -6.04 11.42
C PHE A 35 2.84 -5.39 12.62
N SER A 36 2.49 -4.11 12.48
CA SER A 36 1.57 -3.39 13.35
C SER A 36 0.52 -2.74 12.48
N GLN A 37 -0.71 -3.24 12.53
CA GLN A 37 -1.82 -2.74 11.72
C GLN A 37 -2.83 -2.01 12.57
N GLN A 38 -3.36 -0.90 12.06
CA GLN A 38 -4.42 -0.15 12.71
C GLN A 38 -5.62 -1.04 13.01
N SER A 39 -5.96 -1.14 14.30
CA SER A 39 -7.08 -1.97 14.73
C SER A 39 -8.42 -1.31 14.41
N GLN A 40 -9.27 -2.02 13.70
CA GLN A 40 -10.65 -1.60 13.44
C GLN A 40 -11.60 -1.86 14.63
N ARG A 41 -11.11 -2.48 15.70
CA ARG A 41 -11.89 -2.73 16.93
C ARG A 41 -11.88 -1.54 17.88
N TYR A 42 -10.79 -0.78 17.93
CA TYR A 42 -10.52 0.26 18.93
C TYR A 42 -10.57 1.68 18.38
N VAL A 43 -10.43 1.84 17.07
CA VAL A 43 -10.59 3.16 16.46
C VAL A 43 -12.07 3.49 16.46
N LYS A 44 -12.48 4.42 17.33
CA LYS A 44 -13.86 4.94 17.33
C LYS A 44 -14.14 5.49 15.94
N ILE A 45 -15.26 5.06 15.36
CA ILE A 45 -15.76 5.59 14.10
C ILE A 45 -16.30 7.01 14.37
N THR A 46 -15.38 7.94 14.65
CA THR A 46 -15.69 9.38 14.70
C THR A 46 -15.54 10.02 13.33
N ARG A 47 -14.97 9.29 12.37
CA ARG A 47 -14.85 9.67 10.96
C ARG A 47 -15.02 8.43 10.10
N SER A 48 -15.76 8.56 9.02
CA SER A 48 -15.91 7.52 8.00
C SER A 48 -14.54 7.01 7.52
N TYR A 49 -14.40 5.70 7.36
CA TYR A 49 -13.21 5.13 6.73
C TYR A 49 -13.12 5.54 5.27
N GLY A 50 -11.90 5.77 4.78
CA GLY A 50 -11.65 5.92 3.35
C GLY A 50 -11.84 4.59 2.61
N TYR A 51 -12.00 4.67 1.31
CA TYR A 51 -11.98 3.49 0.45
C TYR A 51 -11.10 3.75 -0.78
N LEU A 52 -10.61 2.68 -1.36
CA LEU A 52 -9.76 2.70 -2.52
C LEU A 52 -10.50 2.04 -3.68
N LYS A 53 -10.77 2.82 -4.74
CA LYS A 53 -11.44 2.32 -5.93
C LYS A 53 -10.40 1.73 -6.89
N PRO A 54 -10.56 0.46 -7.34
CA PRO A 54 -9.69 -0.09 -8.37
C PRO A 54 -9.72 0.73 -9.67
N SER A 55 -8.54 0.98 -10.26
CA SER A 55 -8.41 1.73 -11.52
C SER A 55 -9.13 1.07 -12.71
N GLY A 56 -9.35 -0.25 -12.63
CA GLY A 56 -10.12 -0.99 -13.64
C GLY A 56 -11.64 -0.76 -13.60
N ILE A 57 -12.15 -0.02 -12.60
CA ILE A 57 -13.57 0.35 -12.51
C ILE A 57 -13.73 1.79 -13.01
N PRO A 58 -14.39 2.04 -14.18
CA PRO A 58 -14.63 3.38 -14.68
C PRO A 58 -15.38 4.25 -13.67
N GLU A 59 -15.16 5.58 -13.72
CA GLU A 59 -15.82 6.52 -12.79
C GLU A 59 -17.33 6.57 -12.97
N ASP A 60 -17.78 6.47 -14.21
CA ASP A 60 -19.16 6.57 -14.63
C ASP A 60 -19.91 5.23 -14.65
N LEU A 61 -19.21 4.13 -14.37
CA LEU A 61 -19.81 2.80 -14.36
C LEU A 61 -20.84 2.69 -13.25
N LYS A 62 -22.08 2.39 -13.65
CA LYS A 62 -23.17 1.98 -12.75
C LYS A 62 -23.62 0.58 -13.08
N VAL A 63 -23.98 -0.16 -12.07
CA VAL A 63 -24.50 -1.54 -12.22
C VAL A 63 -25.93 -1.61 -11.67
N PRO A 64 -26.84 -2.36 -12.34
CA PRO A 64 -28.18 -2.55 -11.83
C PRO A 64 -28.17 -3.45 -10.60
N VAL A 65 -28.83 -3.00 -9.54
CA VAL A 65 -29.02 -3.71 -8.29
C VAL A 65 -30.51 -3.74 -7.95
N GLU A 66 -31.00 -4.86 -7.49
CA GLU A 66 -32.39 -5.00 -7.02
C GLU A 66 -32.40 -5.15 -5.51
N ILE A 67 -33.12 -4.28 -4.82
CA ILE A 67 -33.28 -4.32 -3.36
C ILE A 67 -34.78 -4.25 -3.07
N HIS A 68 -35.32 -5.26 -2.40
CA HIS A 68 -36.74 -5.37 -2.05
C HIS A 68 -37.69 -5.21 -3.25
N GLY A 69 -37.28 -5.67 -4.44
CA GLY A 69 -38.08 -5.55 -5.67
C GLY A 69 -37.96 -4.21 -6.39
N GLU A 70 -37.23 -3.25 -5.84
CA GLU A 70 -36.92 -1.99 -6.49
C GLU A 70 -35.56 -2.06 -7.20
N ARG A 71 -35.55 -1.71 -8.48
CA ARG A 71 -34.34 -1.70 -9.31
C ARG A 71 -33.72 -0.30 -9.31
N MET A 72 -32.46 -0.23 -8.96
CA MET A 72 -31.66 1.00 -8.97
C MET A 72 -30.31 0.77 -9.65
N GLU A 73 -29.68 1.83 -10.12
CA GLU A 73 -28.32 1.78 -10.68
C GLU A 73 -27.33 2.41 -9.70
N LEU A 74 -26.36 1.66 -9.26
CA LEU A 74 -25.38 2.07 -8.27
C LEU A 74 -23.98 2.12 -8.87
N SER A 75 -23.26 3.21 -8.60
CA SER A 75 -21.82 3.32 -8.82
C SER A 75 -21.04 2.62 -7.70
N PHE A 76 -19.73 2.45 -7.90
CA PHE A 76 -18.84 1.95 -6.84
C PHE A 76 -18.91 2.82 -5.58
N ALA A 77 -18.94 4.15 -5.74
CA ALA A 77 -19.06 5.09 -4.63
C ALA A 77 -20.37 4.91 -3.86
N ASP A 78 -21.49 4.77 -4.57
CA ASP A 78 -22.79 4.56 -3.94
C ASP A 78 -22.80 3.31 -3.05
N VAL A 79 -22.20 2.20 -3.51
CA VAL A 79 -22.08 0.96 -2.74
C VAL A 79 -21.18 1.16 -1.50
N MET A 80 -20.07 1.89 -1.65
CA MET A 80 -19.20 2.19 -0.50
C MET A 80 -19.91 3.06 0.54
N ASP A 81 -20.67 4.04 0.11
CA ASP A 81 -21.44 4.92 0.99
C ASP A 81 -22.59 4.18 1.69
N LEU A 82 -23.28 3.28 1.00
CA LEU A 82 -24.30 2.42 1.61
C LEU A 82 -23.71 1.54 2.70
N THR A 83 -22.59 0.88 2.46
CA THR A 83 -21.95 0.01 3.47
C THR A 83 -21.46 0.80 4.67
N ARG A 84 -20.95 2.04 4.46
CA ARG A 84 -20.55 2.95 5.52
C ARG A 84 -21.74 3.39 6.37
N GLN A 85 -22.82 3.85 5.75
CA GLN A 85 -24.04 4.24 6.44
C GLN A 85 -24.66 3.09 7.23
N ALA A 86 -24.65 1.88 6.68
CA ALA A 86 -25.13 0.70 7.38
C ALA A 86 -24.27 0.36 8.62
N GLU A 87 -22.93 0.47 8.53
CA GLU A 87 -22.04 0.30 9.67
C GLU A 87 -22.29 1.36 10.76
N GLU A 88 -22.41 2.62 10.36
CA GLU A 88 -22.73 3.74 11.26
C GLU A 88 -24.08 3.53 11.95
N GLY A 89 -25.08 3.07 11.21
CA GLY A 89 -26.40 2.71 11.76
C GLY A 89 -26.34 1.61 12.80
N LEU A 90 -25.57 0.54 12.56
CA LEU A 90 -25.35 -0.52 13.54
C LEU A 90 -24.70 0.00 14.83
N VAL A 91 -23.67 0.87 14.69
CA VAL A 91 -23.01 1.47 15.85
C VAL A 91 -23.96 2.39 16.62
N ALA A 92 -24.78 3.17 15.93
CA ALA A 92 -25.79 4.03 16.54
C ALA A 92 -26.88 3.21 17.28
N ALA A 93 -27.18 2.01 16.80
CA ALA A 93 -28.07 1.05 17.46
C ALA A 93 -27.42 0.31 18.66
N GLY A 94 -26.17 0.65 19.03
CA GLY A 94 -25.47 0.07 20.17
C GLY A 94 -24.69 -1.21 19.85
N ILE A 95 -24.57 -1.62 18.58
CA ILE A 95 -23.76 -2.76 18.18
C ILE A 95 -22.29 -2.41 18.34
N LYS A 96 -21.51 -3.34 18.89
CA LYS A 96 -20.07 -3.15 19.11
C LYS A 96 -19.33 -3.00 17.78
N ALA A 97 -18.27 -2.16 17.78
CA ALA A 97 -17.42 -1.95 16.62
C ALA A 97 -16.79 -3.25 16.05
N GLU A 98 -16.55 -4.24 16.92
CA GLU A 98 -16.04 -5.55 16.50
C GLU A 98 -17.02 -6.36 15.64
N ASP A 99 -18.31 -6.09 15.76
CA ASP A 99 -19.38 -6.75 15.00
C ASP A 99 -19.81 -5.89 13.82
N SER A 100 -19.99 -4.57 13.98
CA SER A 100 -20.41 -3.66 12.90
C SER A 100 -19.42 -3.64 11.75
N ARG A 101 -18.10 -3.75 12.02
CA ARG A 101 -17.03 -3.80 11.01
C ARG A 101 -17.14 -4.97 10.00
N TYR A 102 -17.98 -5.98 10.25
CA TYR A 102 -18.21 -7.05 9.27
C TYR A 102 -18.82 -6.54 7.97
N LEU A 103 -19.44 -5.37 7.99
CA LEU A 103 -19.93 -4.70 6.79
C LEU A 103 -18.82 -4.02 5.97
N ARG A 104 -17.59 -3.87 6.50
CA ARG A 104 -16.52 -3.16 5.78
C ARG A 104 -16.05 -3.95 4.57
N PRO A 105 -16.08 -3.33 3.38
CA PRO A 105 -15.61 -3.97 2.16
C PRO A 105 -14.08 -4.10 2.14
N ASN A 106 -13.55 -4.94 1.26
CA ASN A 106 -12.11 -5.06 1.02
C ASN A 106 -11.47 -3.76 0.51
N ALA A 107 -12.27 -2.86 -0.07
CA ALA A 107 -11.83 -1.54 -0.52
C ALA A 107 -11.57 -0.56 0.63
N ALA A 108 -12.07 -0.84 1.86
CA ALA A 108 -11.84 0.02 3.02
C ALA A 108 -10.35 0.14 3.31
N THR A 109 -9.89 1.38 3.55
CA THR A 109 -8.46 1.66 3.80
C THR A 109 -8.05 1.36 5.24
N THR A 110 -6.77 1.08 5.40
CA THR A 110 -6.12 0.83 6.69
C THR A 110 -4.66 1.30 6.64
N ASN A 111 -4.05 1.46 7.81
CA ASN A 111 -2.63 1.76 7.92
C ASN A 111 -1.90 0.56 8.53
N ILE A 112 -0.71 0.28 8.02
CA ILE A 112 0.10 -0.84 8.47
C ILE A 112 1.58 -0.46 8.50
N VAL A 113 2.20 -0.61 9.67
CA VAL A 113 3.64 -0.55 9.80
C VAL A 113 4.21 -1.95 9.63
N MET A 114 5.22 -2.09 8.78
CA MET A 114 5.90 -3.36 8.58
C MET A 114 7.41 -3.21 8.65
N SER A 115 8.08 -4.22 9.23
CA SER A 115 9.55 -4.28 9.29
C SER A 115 10.03 -5.59 8.68
N MET A 116 11.02 -5.50 7.79
CA MET A 116 11.66 -6.63 7.12
C MET A 116 13.16 -6.45 7.02
N SER A 117 13.89 -7.57 7.02
CA SER A 117 15.31 -7.54 6.65
C SER A 117 15.51 -7.32 5.15
N PRO A 118 16.68 -6.81 4.71
CA PRO A 118 17.00 -6.67 3.29
C PRO A 118 16.75 -7.94 2.48
N ARG A 119 17.12 -9.09 3.02
CA ARG A 119 16.89 -10.40 2.37
C ARG A 119 15.40 -10.66 2.12
N GLN A 120 14.56 -10.38 3.11
CA GLN A 120 13.12 -10.58 2.98
C GLN A 120 12.48 -9.55 2.03
N LEU A 121 13.00 -8.32 2.01
CA LEU A 121 12.56 -7.32 1.04
C LEU A 121 12.86 -7.71 -0.40
N ILE A 122 14.06 -8.27 -0.68
CA ILE A 122 14.39 -8.80 -2.01
C ILE A 122 13.36 -9.87 -2.42
N HIS A 123 13.04 -10.80 -1.53
CA HIS A 123 12.02 -11.82 -1.80
C HIS A 123 10.63 -11.19 -2.00
N PHE A 124 10.26 -10.21 -1.18
CA PHE A 124 9.00 -9.48 -1.31
C PHE A 124 8.90 -8.78 -2.68
N PHE A 125 9.94 -8.06 -3.10
CA PHE A 125 9.97 -7.36 -4.38
C PHE A 125 9.90 -8.32 -5.57
N ASN A 126 10.63 -9.44 -5.53
CA ASN A 126 10.56 -10.45 -6.59
C ASN A 126 9.15 -10.99 -6.80
N LEU A 127 8.36 -11.14 -5.72
CA LEU A 127 6.98 -11.63 -5.81
C LEU A 127 5.97 -10.54 -6.11
N ARG A 128 6.17 -9.32 -5.59
CA ARG A 128 5.13 -8.30 -5.61
C ARG A 128 5.34 -7.20 -6.64
N CYS A 129 6.56 -7.02 -7.12
CA CYS A 129 6.83 -6.19 -8.29
C CYS A 129 6.54 -6.93 -9.61
N ALA A 130 6.27 -8.22 -9.58
CA ALA A 130 5.98 -9.03 -10.76
C ALA A 130 4.69 -8.56 -11.48
N PRO A 131 4.61 -8.68 -12.82
CA PRO A 131 3.47 -8.20 -13.62
C PRO A 131 2.14 -8.86 -13.26
N ASP A 132 2.15 -10.10 -12.79
CA ASP A 132 1.00 -10.90 -12.38
C ASP A 132 0.52 -10.61 -10.96
N ALA A 133 1.29 -9.83 -10.17
CA ALA A 133 0.85 -9.39 -8.87
C ALA A 133 -0.38 -8.46 -8.99
N GLN A 134 -1.28 -8.53 -8.00
CA GLN A 134 -2.43 -7.64 -7.94
C GLN A 134 -1.96 -6.17 -7.95
N TRP A 135 -2.66 -5.33 -8.71
CA TRP A 135 -2.20 -3.97 -9.04
C TRP A 135 -1.77 -3.14 -7.83
N GLU A 136 -2.55 -3.15 -6.73
CA GLU A 136 -2.28 -2.31 -5.57
C GLU A 136 -1.04 -2.75 -4.78
N ILE A 137 -0.92 -4.05 -4.47
CA ILE A 137 0.28 -4.53 -3.77
C ILE A 137 1.53 -4.39 -4.65
N ARG A 138 1.36 -4.45 -5.97
CA ARG A 138 2.45 -4.19 -6.91
C ARG A 138 2.90 -2.74 -6.85
N ASP A 139 1.96 -1.79 -6.77
CA ASP A 139 2.27 -0.37 -6.64
C ASP A 139 2.95 -0.06 -5.30
N VAL A 140 2.44 -0.64 -4.21
CA VAL A 140 3.09 -0.56 -2.89
C VAL A 140 4.51 -1.13 -2.95
N ALA A 141 4.71 -2.29 -3.55
CA ALA A 141 6.02 -2.92 -3.65
C ALA A 141 7.01 -2.07 -4.47
N TRP A 142 6.58 -1.49 -5.59
CA TRP A 142 7.43 -0.59 -6.37
C TRP A 142 7.78 0.69 -5.63
N SER A 143 6.84 1.25 -4.87
CA SER A 143 7.07 2.42 -4.02
C SER A 143 8.11 2.13 -2.94
N MET A 144 7.97 1.00 -2.26
CA MET A 144 8.94 0.54 -1.26
C MET A 144 10.31 0.27 -1.88
N TYR A 145 10.35 -0.36 -3.06
CA TYR A 145 11.60 -0.62 -3.78
C TYR A 145 12.33 0.67 -4.13
N GLY A 146 11.64 1.67 -4.66
CA GLY A 146 12.22 2.99 -4.94
C GLY A 146 12.83 3.62 -3.70
N THR A 147 12.12 3.55 -2.58
CA THR A 147 12.57 4.08 -1.28
C THR A 147 13.86 3.42 -0.79
N VAL A 148 13.91 2.07 -0.78
CA VAL A 148 15.11 1.37 -0.29
C VAL A 148 16.27 1.42 -1.28
N SER A 149 16.01 1.61 -2.56
CA SER A 149 17.05 1.80 -3.57
C SER A 149 17.80 3.12 -3.36
N LEU A 150 17.11 4.16 -2.88
CA LEU A 150 17.74 5.40 -2.42
C LEU A 150 18.58 5.18 -1.16
N ALA A 151 18.00 4.51 -0.15
CA ALA A 151 18.63 4.34 1.15
C ALA A 151 19.83 3.38 1.11
N ALA A 152 19.80 2.35 0.27
CA ALA A 152 20.80 1.30 0.20
C ALA A 152 21.01 0.80 -1.25
N PRO A 153 21.52 1.65 -2.16
CA PRO A 153 21.64 1.34 -3.60
C PRO A 153 22.54 0.14 -3.87
N ARG A 154 23.54 -0.13 -3.02
CA ARG A 154 24.41 -1.32 -3.15
C ARG A 154 23.73 -2.64 -2.82
N VAL A 155 22.62 -2.59 -2.07
CA VAL A 155 21.83 -3.77 -1.67
C VAL A 155 20.69 -4.01 -2.64
N PHE A 156 20.00 -2.94 -3.01
CA PHE A 156 18.81 -2.98 -3.84
C PHE A 156 19.08 -2.42 -5.25
N GLY A 157 20.19 -2.80 -5.86
CA GLY A 157 20.49 -2.46 -7.25
C GLY A 157 19.38 -2.89 -8.22
N PRO A 158 19.50 -2.66 -9.52
CA PRO A 158 18.43 -2.93 -10.47
C PRO A 158 17.92 -4.38 -10.34
N LEU A 159 16.61 -4.53 -10.16
CA LEU A 159 15.97 -5.85 -10.11
C LEU A 159 16.03 -6.49 -11.51
N PRO A 160 16.57 -7.71 -11.64
CA PRO A 160 16.69 -8.38 -12.93
C PRO A 160 15.35 -8.63 -13.63
N ALA A 161 14.28 -8.82 -12.86
CA ALA A 161 12.93 -9.08 -13.37
C ALA A 161 12.25 -7.85 -14.03
N ALA A 162 12.88 -6.68 -14.00
CA ALA A 162 12.34 -5.45 -14.57
C ALA A 162 12.39 -5.41 -16.10
N GLU A 163 13.06 -6.34 -16.76
CA GLU A 163 13.37 -6.23 -18.18
C GLU A 163 12.24 -6.66 -19.13
N GLU A 164 11.22 -7.38 -18.65
CA GLU A 164 10.32 -8.11 -19.55
C GLU A 164 8.99 -7.41 -19.93
N SER A 165 8.54 -6.37 -19.23
CA SER A 165 7.32 -5.66 -19.62
C SER A 165 7.52 -4.16 -19.80
N GLU A 166 6.84 -3.56 -20.78
CA GLU A 166 6.84 -2.10 -21.01
C GLU A 166 6.34 -1.34 -19.77
N PHE A 167 5.37 -1.89 -19.05
CA PHE A 167 4.84 -1.35 -17.81
C PHE A 167 5.93 -1.27 -16.73
N VAL A 168 6.70 -2.34 -16.53
CA VAL A 168 7.78 -2.40 -15.55
C VAL A 168 8.89 -1.45 -15.95
N ARG A 169 9.28 -1.41 -17.24
CA ARG A 169 10.30 -0.47 -17.73
C ARG A 169 9.93 0.99 -17.49
N LYS A 170 8.67 1.39 -17.78
CA LYS A 170 8.19 2.75 -17.49
C LYS A 170 8.29 3.09 -16.01
N ARG A 171 7.89 2.18 -15.12
CA ARG A 171 7.99 2.39 -13.67
C ARG A 171 9.43 2.49 -13.18
N VAL A 172 10.31 1.63 -13.65
CA VAL A 172 11.74 1.69 -13.30
C VAL A 172 12.35 3.01 -13.76
N MET A 173 12.05 3.48 -14.96
CA MET A 173 12.52 4.78 -15.44
C MET A 173 12.04 5.93 -14.56
N LEU A 174 10.74 5.96 -14.23
CA LEU A 174 10.16 6.99 -13.38
C LEU A 174 10.73 6.96 -11.95
N ILE A 175 10.94 5.77 -11.38
CA ILE A 175 11.59 5.62 -10.08
C ILE A 175 13.04 6.11 -10.14
N ASN A 176 13.79 5.76 -11.18
CA ASN A 176 15.16 6.23 -11.33
C ASN A 176 15.24 7.75 -11.47
N GLU A 177 14.33 8.37 -12.22
CA GLU A 177 14.23 9.83 -12.31
C GLU A 177 13.90 10.46 -10.95
N LEU A 178 12.98 9.85 -10.21
CA LEU A 178 12.59 10.31 -8.87
C LEU A 178 13.77 10.19 -7.89
N VAL A 179 14.47 9.05 -7.93
CA VAL A 179 15.69 8.80 -7.14
C VAL A 179 16.73 9.87 -7.42
N GLN A 180 17.03 10.16 -8.70
CA GLN A 180 18.00 11.18 -9.05
C GLN A 180 17.59 12.59 -8.58
N LYS A 181 16.32 12.94 -8.69
CA LYS A 181 15.80 14.23 -8.23
C LYS A 181 15.85 14.39 -6.70
N GLN A 182 15.69 13.29 -5.97
CA GLN A 182 15.60 13.30 -4.51
C GLN A 182 16.92 12.94 -3.81
N ASP A 183 17.89 12.42 -4.54
CA ASP A 183 19.19 12.01 -4.00
C ASP A 183 19.87 13.17 -3.24
N ALA A 184 19.90 14.35 -3.82
CA ALA A 184 20.46 15.55 -3.18
C ALA A 184 19.69 15.98 -1.91
N ALA A 185 18.39 15.73 -1.83
CA ALA A 185 17.59 16.00 -0.64
C ALA A 185 17.80 14.94 0.44
N PHE A 186 17.91 13.67 0.03
CA PHE A 186 18.21 12.57 0.94
C PHE A 186 19.62 12.69 1.56
N GLU A 187 20.62 13.06 0.76
CA GLU A 187 21.98 13.29 1.25
C GLU A 187 22.08 14.43 2.27
N LYS A 188 21.21 15.44 2.14
CA LYS A 188 21.12 16.56 3.08
C LYS A 188 20.35 16.24 4.36
N THR A 189 19.62 15.10 4.40
CA THR A 189 18.86 14.70 5.59
C THR A 189 19.84 14.19 6.65
N PRO A 190 19.86 14.76 7.87
CA PRO A 190 20.74 14.31 8.93
C PRO A 190 20.52 12.84 9.29
N PRO A 191 21.55 12.11 9.72
CA PRO A 191 21.39 10.75 10.24
C PRO A 191 20.40 10.72 11.41
N GLY A 192 19.49 9.76 11.37
CA GLY A 192 18.44 9.60 12.40
C GLY A 192 17.15 10.38 12.13
N GLU A 193 17.15 11.35 11.20
CA GLU A 193 15.93 12.03 10.78
C GLU A 193 15.13 11.20 9.77
N LEU A 194 13.83 11.49 9.69
CA LEU A 194 12.94 10.86 8.71
C LEU A 194 13.05 11.61 7.38
N PHE A 195 13.29 10.86 6.32
CA PHE A 195 13.16 11.34 4.95
C PHE A 195 11.79 10.93 4.41
N HIS A 196 11.01 11.91 4.00
CA HIS A 196 9.70 11.70 3.40
C HIS A 196 9.83 11.65 1.88
N LEU A 197 9.45 10.54 1.29
CA LEU A 197 9.40 10.33 -0.15
C LEU A 197 7.94 10.23 -0.61
N GLU A 198 7.47 11.26 -1.29
CA GLU A 198 6.16 11.27 -1.93
C GLU A 198 6.29 10.74 -3.36
N LEU A 199 5.71 9.59 -3.63
CA LEU A 199 5.76 8.91 -4.93
C LEU A 199 4.55 9.18 -5.83
N SER A 200 3.56 9.93 -5.33
CA SER A 200 2.38 10.38 -6.05
C SER A 200 2.69 11.64 -6.85
N PRO A 201 1.92 11.99 -7.83
CA PRO A 201 1.12 11.33 -8.87
C PRO A 201 1.92 11.03 -10.14
N GLN A 202 3.24 11.28 -10.10
CA GLN A 202 4.14 11.19 -11.28
C GLN A 202 4.33 9.75 -11.77
N LEU A 203 4.03 8.78 -10.92
CA LEU A 203 4.17 7.36 -11.24
C LEU A 203 2.85 6.71 -11.69
N ASP A 204 1.80 7.51 -11.92
CA ASP A 204 0.46 7.05 -12.31
C ASP A 204 -0.04 5.93 -11.37
N PHE A 205 0.25 6.05 -10.08
CA PHE A 205 -0.40 5.27 -9.06
C PHE A 205 -1.80 5.84 -8.88
N SER A 206 -2.80 5.01 -8.87
CA SER A 206 -4.18 5.44 -8.63
C SER A 206 -4.39 6.11 -7.27
N HIS A 207 -3.42 5.97 -6.36
CA HIS A 207 -3.40 6.63 -5.04
C HIS A 207 -1.97 6.93 -4.61
N PRO A 208 -1.76 8.03 -3.89
CA PRO A 208 -0.46 8.34 -3.31
C PRO A 208 -0.12 7.33 -2.21
N VAL A 209 1.02 6.70 -2.34
CA VAL A 209 1.62 5.91 -1.26
C VAL A 209 2.80 6.72 -0.73
N GLU A 210 2.72 7.11 0.53
CA GLU A 210 3.79 7.81 1.22
C GLU A 210 4.73 6.80 1.88
N SER A 211 6.01 6.98 1.66
CA SER A 211 7.05 6.14 2.26
C SER A 211 8.02 7.00 3.06
N PHE A 212 8.31 6.57 4.28
CA PHE A 212 9.27 7.22 5.16
C PHE A 212 10.50 6.35 5.33
N VAL A 213 11.68 6.93 5.11
CA VAL A 213 12.96 6.28 5.32
C VAL A 213 13.73 7.05 6.38
N ARG A 214 14.22 6.34 7.40
CA ARG A 214 15.16 6.92 8.35
C ARG A 214 16.58 6.67 7.86
N ARG A 215 17.37 7.73 7.72
CA ARG A 215 18.79 7.65 7.45
C ARG A 215 19.54 7.32 8.75
N TYR A 216 20.32 6.24 8.75
CA TYR A 216 21.20 5.84 9.83
C TYR A 216 22.65 6.16 9.51
#